data_00f56202d1bdc517224f9e76c85bb4de
#
_entry.id   00f56202d1bdc517224f9e76c85bb4de
#
_cell.length_a   1.000
_cell.length_b   1.000
_cell.length_c   1.000
_cell.angle_alpha   90.00
_cell.angle_beta   90.00
_cell.angle_gamma   90.00
#
_symmetry.space_group_name_H-M   'P 1'
#
loop_
_entity.id
_entity.type
_entity.pdbx_description
1 polymer ?
#
loop_
_entity_poly.entity_id
_entity_poly.type
_entity_poly.pdbx_seq_one_letter_code
_entity_poly.pdbx_strand_id
1 'polypeptide(L)'
;MKYILATGAPGSKWSSVIKKIYWSPDIDQSDYSFKRTYWHDADTPGNKQLMHVGAYWDPGMEFEPDDWDSPFNGIEIRIIKSHIFSHRLNNLKTKGYPIILIYRNDYECLEWWKLCGEFNITYPDYSGYYKNLQNMWLEIQNQNRDILQFCKHNKDRITRVYNTEGLCRLLNIDTRNTEPHDYRQKDIQVYVYN
;
A
#
# COMPACT_ATOMS: atom_id res chain seq x y z
N MET A 1 -2.07 5.74 -18.95
CA MET A 1 -1.32 5.06 -17.87
C MET A 1 -2.06 3.76 -17.57
N LYS A 2 -1.38 2.61 -17.46
CA LYS A 2 -2.03 1.32 -17.21
C LYS A 2 -2.02 0.92 -15.73
N TYR A 3 -0.94 1.24 -15.01
CA TYR A 3 -0.77 0.85 -13.62
C TYR A 3 -0.36 2.02 -12.74
N ILE A 4 -0.77 1.98 -11.49
CA ILE A 4 -0.22 2.71 -10.35
C ILE A 4 0.35 1.67 -9.40
N LEU A 5 1.62 1.77 -9.07
CA LEU A 5 2.27 0.88 -8.12
C LEU A 5 2.24 1.51 -6.73
N ALA A 6 2.14 0.71 -5.69
CA ALA A 6 2.16 1.22 -4.32
C ALA A 6 2.91 0.28 -3.37
N THR A 7 3.64 0.87 -2.43
CA THR A 7 4.34 0.14 -1.38
C THR A 7 4.42 0.91 -0.08
N GLY A 8 4.55 0.19 1.00
CA GLY A 8 4.76 0.69 2.36
C GLY A 8 4.95 -0.48 3.31
N ALA A 9 5.69 -0.31 4.39
CA ALA A 9 5.91 -1.36 5.37
C ALA A 9 4.61 -1.83 6.04
N PRO A 10 4.53 -3.07 6.56
CA PRO A 10 3.42 -3.49 7.42
C PRO A 10 3.15 -2.48 8.52
N GLY A 11 1.90 -2.11 8.72
CA GLY A 11 1.51 -1.06 9.69
C GLY A 11 1.72 0.38 9.25
N SER A 12 2.24 0.65 8.06
CA SER A 12 2.41 2.01 7.52
C SER A 12 1.10 2.72 7.15
N LYS A 13 -0.04 2.07 7.31
CA LYS A 13 -1.37 2.56 6.89
C LYS A 13 -1.53 2.74 5.38
N TRP A 14 -0.68 2.12 4.58
CA TRP A 14 -0.68 2.22 3.12
C TRP A 14 -2.03 1.88 2.49
N SER A 15 -2.73 0.83 3.01
CA SER A 15 -4.07 0.48 2.54
C SER A 15 -5.07 1.62 2.74
N SER A 16 -4.92 2.42 3.81
CA SER A 16 -5.75 3.59 4.04
C SER A 16 -5.52 4.66 2.95
N VAL A 17 -4.26 4.89 2.54
CA VAL A 17 -3.95 5.84 1.46
C VAL A 17 -4.56 5.38 0.13
N ILE A 18 -4.35 4.11 -0.21
CA ILE A 18 -4.86 3.54 -1.47
C ILE A 18 -6.39 3.54 -1.50
N LYS A 19 -7.05 3.21 -0.40
CA LYS A 19 -8.51 3.22 -0.31
C LYS A 19 -9.11 4.60 -0.60
N LYS A 20 -8.39 5.70 -0.27
CA LYS A 20 -8.87 7.06 -0.52
C LYS A 20 -9.01 7.41 -2.00
N ILE A 21 -8.21 6.78 -2.87
CA ILE A 21 -8.21 7.02 -4.31
C ILE A 21 -8.86 5.89 -5.13
N TYR A 22 -9.06 4.72 -4.52
CA TYR A 22 -9.50 3.51 -5.21
C TYR A 22 -10.86 3.68 -5.92
N TRP A 23 -11.75 4.48 -5.36
CA TRP A 23 -13.09 4.68 -5.89
C TRP A 23 -13.17 5.78 -6.96
N SER A 24 -12.04 6.35 -7.38
CA SER A 24 -11.99 7.23 -8.54
C SER A 24 -12.54 6.52 -9.78
N PRO A 25 -13.31 7.23 -10.66
CA PRO A 25 -13.80 6.65 -11.91
C PRO A 25 -12.72 6.16 -12.86
N ASP A 26 -11.48 6.67 -12.71
CA ASP A 26 -10.35 6.29 -13.56
C ASP A 26 -9.65 5.01 -13.08
N ILE A 27 -10.06 4.44 -11.95
CA ILE A 27 -9.45 3.24 -11.37
C ILE A 27 -10.29 2.00 -11.67
N ASP A 28 -9.64 0.96 -12.18
CA ASP A 28 -10.26 -0.35 -12.37
C ASP A 28 -10.53 -0.99 -11.01
N GLN A 29 -11.81 -1.20 -10.71
CA GLN A 29 -12.29 -1.76 -9.44
C GLN A 29 -12.74 -3.22 -9.60
N SER A 30 -12.51 -3.83 -10.76
CA SER A 30 -12.95 -5.19 -11.04
C SER A 30 -12.19 -6.26 -10.25
N ASP A 31 -11.05 -5.89 -9.65
CA ASP A 31 -10.30 -6.72 -8.72
C ASP A 31 -10.94 -6.80 -7.33
N TYR A 32 -11.99 -6.01 -7.06
CA TYR A 32 -12.64 -5.98 -5.75
C TYR A 32 -13.15 -7.36 -5.34
N SER A 33 -12.77 -7.77 -4.11
CA SER A 33 -13.19 -9.06 -3.57
C SER A 33 -13.42 -8.98 -2.06
N PHE A 34 -14.55 -9.53 -1.62
CA PHE A 34 -14.84 -9.69 -0.20
C PHE A 34 -13.83 -10.59 0.53
N LYS A 35 -13.14 -11.47 -0.18
CA LYS A 35 -12.08 -12.31 0.37
C LYS A 35 -10.90 -11.49 0.91
N ARG A 36 -10.69 -10.26 0.42
CA ARG A 36 -9.65 -9.33 0.88
C ARG A 36 -10.10 -8.48 2.06
N THR A 37 -11.29 -8.74 2.57
CA THR A 37 -11.81 -8.10 3.75
C THR A 37 -11.52 -8.99 4.95
N TYR A 38 -10.89 -8.46 5.96
CA TYR A 38 -10.67 -9.16 7.21
C TYR A 38 -11.17 -8.32 8.39
N TRP A 39 -11.55 -9.01 9.44
CA TRP A 39 -11.98 -8.40 10.68
C TRP A 39 -10.86 -8.48 11.70
N HIS A 40 -10.69 -7.41 12.45
CA HIS A 40 -9.90 -7.50 13.67
C HIS A 40 -10.61 -8.42 14.66
N ASP A 41 -9.82 -9.10 15.50
CA ASP A 41 -10.37 -9.81 16.65
C ASP A 41 -11.30 -8.90 17.45
N ALA A 42 -12.35 -9.50 18.06
CA ALA A 42 -13.33 -8.77 18.83
C ALA A 42 -12.73 -7.90 19.94
N ASP A 43 -11.56 -8.28 20.43
CA ASP A 43 -10.81 -7.59 21.48
C ASP A 43 -9.91 -6.47 20.95
N THR A 44 -9.79 -6.31 19.65
CA THR A 44 -8.98 -5.23 19.06
C THR A 44 -9.73 -3.90 19.17
N PRO A 45 -9.12 -2.84 19.72
CA PRO A 45 -9.76 -1.54 19.81
C PRO A 45 -10.25 -1.05 18.46
N GLY A 46 -11.58 -0.89 18.33
CA GLY A 46 -12.20 -0.40 17.12
C GLY A 46 -12.88 -1.44 16.24
N ASN A 47 -12.78 -2.75 16.52
CA ASN A 47 -13.49 -3.85 15.82
C ASN A 47 -13.93 -3.47 14.39
N LYS A 48 -12.98 -3.02 13.58
CA LYS A 48 -13.25 -2.45 12.26
C LYS A 48 -12.86 -3.42 11.19
N GLN A 49 -13.75 -3.57 10.24
CA GLN A 49 -13.47 -4.24 8.99
C GLN A 49 -12.34 -3.50 8.28
N LEU A 50 -11.24 -4.19 8.04
CA LEU A 50 -10.19 -3.73 7.14
C LEU A 50 -10.37 -4.39 5.78
N MET A 51 -10.25 -3.59 4.74
CA MET A 51 -10.39 -4.03 3.38
C MET A 51 -9.14 -3.68 2.61
N HIS A 52 -8.55 -4.68 1.99
CA HIS A 52 -7.53 -4.47 0.98
C HIS A 52 -8.20 -4.21 -0.37
N VAL A 53 -8.00 -3.02 -0.91
CA VAL A 53 -8.39 -2.65 -2.27
C VAL A 53 -7.13 -2.50 -3.12
N GLY A 54 -7.25 -2.71 -4.43
CA GLY A 54 -6.12 -2.84 -5.33
C GLY A 54 -5.49 -4.23 -5.26
N ALA A 55 -4.96 -4.72 -6.35
CA ALA A 55 -4.36 -6.05 -6.39
C ALA A 55 -3.10 -6.13 -5.52
N TYR A 56 -3.00 -7.17 -4.70
CA TYR A 56 -2.02 -7.28 -3.62
C TYR A 56 -1.09 -8.48 -3.86
N TRP A 57 0.20 -8.22 -4.03
CA TRP A 57 1.23 -9.19 -4.48
C TRP A 57 2.27 -9.51 -3.43
N ASP A 58 1.91 -9.74 -2.20
CA ASP A 58 2.86 -10.25 -1.21
C ASP A 58 2.89 -11.79 -1.25
N PRO A 59 3.98 -12.43 -0.79
CA PRO A 59 4.05 -13.87 -0.67
C PRO A 59 2.89 -14.44 0.14
N GLY A 60 2.30 -15.54 -0.36
CA GLY A 60 1.13 -16.16 0.26
C GLY A 60 -0.22 -15.56 -0.15
N MET A 61 -0.22 -14.58 -1.06
CA MET A 61 -1.45 -14.01 -1.60
C MET A 61 -2.02 -14.86 -2.76
N GLU A 62 -3.26 -14.55 -3.13
CA GLU A 62 -4.04 -15.34 -4.10
C GLU A 62 -3.58 -15.20 -5.57
N PHE A 63 -2.65 -14.28 -5.86
CA PHE A 63 -2.18 -14.01 -7.23
C PHE A 63 -0.72 -14.40 -7.42
N GLU A 64 -0.39 -14.81 -8.63
CA GLU A 64 0.97 -15.05 -9.02
C GLU A 64 1.78 -13.73 -9.11
N PRO A 65 3.03 -13.69 -8.65
CA PRO A 65 3.80 -12.45 -8.49
C PRO A 65 3.99 -11.61 -9.76
N ASP A 66 3.97 -12.22 -10.92
CA ASP A 66 4.23 -11.56 -12.21
C ASP A 66 2.97 -11.35 -13.05
N ASP A 67 1.82 -11.83 -12.61
CA ASP A 67 0.55 -11.68 -13.30
C ASP A 67 -0.28 -10.51 -12.77
N TRP A 68 0.09 -9.32 -13.19
CA TRP A 68 -0.57 -8.08 -12.76
C TRP A 68 -1.92 -7.84 -13.42
N ASP A 69 -2.26 -8.59 -14.43
CA ASP A 69 -3.49 -8.41 -15.20
C ASP A 69 -4.63 -9.34 -14.75
N SER A 70 -4.30 -10.53 -14.28
CA SER A 70 -5.32 -11.57 -14.02
C SER A 70 -6.44 -11.18 -13.06
N PRO A 71 -6.22 -10.33 -12.02
CA PRO A 71 -7.33 -9.96 -11.14
C PRO A 71 -8.28 -8.93 -11.73
N PHE A 72 -7.97 -8.36 -12.90
CA PHE A 72 -8.72 -7.24 -13.47
C PHE A 72 -9.45 -7.64 -14.75
N ASN A 73 -10.67 -7.14 -14.90
CA ASN A 73 -11.49 -7.33 -16.10
C ASN A 73 -11.80 -5.99 -16.82
N GLY A 74 -11.47 -4.85 -16.18
CA GLY A 74 -11.67 -3.51 -16.73
C GLY A 74 -10.50 -3.04 -17.59
N ILE A 75 -10.64 -1.84 -18.13
CA ILE A 75 -9.65 -1.18 -18.99
C ILE A 75 -9.02 0.06 -18.35
N GLU A 76 -9.56 0.49 -17.21
CA GLU A 76 -9.11 1.64 -16.45
C GLU A 76 -7.75 1.40 -15.81
N ILE A 77 -7.27 2.36 -15.03
CA ILE A 77 -5.98 2.29 -14.35
C ILE A 77 -6.04 1.26 -13.21
N ARG A 78 -5.09 0.35 -13.17
CA ARG A 78 -4.99 -0.72 -12.18
C ARG A 78 -4.03 -0.35 -11.06
N ILE A 79 -4.45 -0.52 -9.81
CA ILE A 79 -3.58 -0.32 -8.65
C ILE A 79 -2.99 -1.67 -8.24
N ILE A 80 -1.67 -1.75 -8.29
CA ILE A 80 -0.89 -2.92 -7.87
C ILE A 80 -0.09 -2.55 -6.63
N LYS A 81 -0.19 -3.33 -5.58
CA LYS A 81 0.48 -3.02 -4.32
C LYS A 81 1.16 -4.23 -3.71
N SER A 82 2.30 -4.02 -3.07
CA SER A 82 3.02 -5.03 -2.32
C SER A 82 3.97 -4.40 -1.31
N HIS A 83 4.09 -4.97 -0.11
CA HIS A 83 5.11 -4.58 0.85
C HIS A 83 6.51 -4.83 0.29
N ILE A 84 6.73 -5.97 -0.38
CA ILE A 84 8.03 -6.36 -0.93
C ILE A 84 8.45 -5.52 -2.14
N PHE A 85 7.59 -4.69 -2.70
CA PHE A 85 8.00 -3.73 -3.74
C PHE A 85 9.05 -2.75 -3.24
N SER A 86 9.08 -2.45 -1.94
CA SER A 86 10.13 -1.63 -1.33
C SER A 86 11.54 -2.12 -1.65
N HIS A 87 11.76 -3.44 -1.68
CA HIS A 87 13.05 -4.03 -2.01
C HIS A 87 13.37 -4.03 -3.52
N ARG A 88 12.39 -3.72 -4.37
CA ARG A 88 12.50 -3.80 -5.84
C ARG A 88 12.31 -2.46 -6.54
N LEU A 89 12.33 -1.34 -5.81
CA LEU A 89 12.02 -0.01 -6.34
C LEU A 89 12.88 0.37 -7.55
N ASN A 90 14.17 0.01 -7.54
CA ASN A 90 15.05 0.27 -8.68
C ASN A 90 14.67 -0.50 -9.96
N ASN A 91 14.08 -1.68 -9.83
CA ASN A 91 13.54 -2.43 -10.96
C ASN A 91 12.18 -1.89 -11.39
N LEU A 92 11.32 -1.53 -10.41
CA LEU A 92 9.99 -1.02 -10.69
C LEU A 92 10.01 0.33 -11.42
N LYS A 93 10.95 1.22 -11.08
CA LYS A 93 11.08 2.52 -11.77
C LYS A 93 11.36 2.38 -13.27
N THR A 94 11.98 1.27 -13.71
CA THR A 94 12.26 1.05 -15.14
C THR A 94 11.01 0.70 -15.94
N LYS A 95 9.92 0.34 -15.27
CA LYS A 95 8.63 0.05 -15.92
C LYS A 95 7.87 1.33 -16.34
N GLY A 96 8.29 2.50 -15.87
CA GLY A 96 7.73 3.79 -16.26
C GLY A 96 6.34 4.09 -15.68
N TYR A 97 5.91 3.37 -14.65
CA TYR A 97 4.66 3.63 -13.94
C TYR A 97 4.90 4.46 -12.69
N PRO A 98 3.96 5.32 -12.28
CA PRO A 98 4.08 6.03 -11.01
C PRO A 98 4.08 5.06 -9.84
N ILE A 99 4.89 5.37 -8.83
CA ILE A 99 5.00 4.54 -7.62
C ILE A 99 4.62 5.40 -6.41
N ILE A 100 3.57 5.01 -5.70
CA ILE A 100 3.19 5.59 -4.41
C ILE A 100 4.02 4.92 -3.33
N LEU A 101 4.79 5.70 -2.61
CA LEU A 101 5.67 5.26 -1.54
C LEU A 101 5.12 5.80 -0.21
N ILE A 102 4.78 4.91 0.71
CA ILE A 102 4.24 5.29 2.01
C ILE A 102 5.25 4.93 3.10
N TYR A 103 5.73 5.97 3.77
CA TYR A 103 6.60 5.84 4.93
C TYR A 103 5.85 6.22 6.21
N ARG A 104 6.08 5.46 7.24
CA ARG A 104 5.71 5.77 8.62
C ARG A 104 6.84 5.29 9.53
N ASN A 105 7.06 5.98 10.66
CA ASN A 105 8.08 5.57 11.63
C ASN A 105 7.97 4.07 11.98
N ASP A 106 9.09 3.38 12.08
CA ASP A 106 9.14 1.92 12.28
C ASP A 106 8.35 1.47 13.50
N TYR A 107 8.51 2.20 14.61
CA TYR A 107 7.81 1.90 15.86
C TYR A 107 6.30 2.07 15.71
N GLU A 108 5.87 3.15 15.06
CA GLU A 108 4.47 3.41 14.77
C GLU A 108 3.87 2.36 13.81
N CYS A 109 4.68 1.84 12.89
CA CYS A 109 4.30 0.73 12.03
C CYS A 109 4.05 -0.53 12.85
N LEU A 110 5.00 -0.90 13.71
CA LEU A 110 4.89 -2.10 14.53
C LEU A 110 3.70 -2.04 15.48
N GLU A 111 3.53 -0.93 16.19
CA GLU A 111 2.40 -0.75 17.12
C GLU A 111 1.05 -0.79 16.40
N TRP A 112 0.96 -0.17 15.22
CA TRP A 112 -0.27 -0.24 14.43
C TRP A 112 -0.55 -1.67 13.95
N TRP A 113 0.47 -2.38 13.49
CA TRP A 113 0.32 -3.77 13.05
C TRP A 113 -0.12 -4.68 14.20
N LYS A 114 0.42 -4.49 15.41
CA LYS A 114 -0.05 -5.18 16.63
C LYS A 114 -1.51 -4.89 16.93
N LEU A 115 -1.89 -3.61 16.92
CA LEU A 115 -3.28 -3.20 17.11
C LEU A 115 -4.23 -3.75 16.03
N CYS A 116 -3.71 -4.09 14.87
CA CYS A 116 -4.46 -4.72 13.80
C CYS A 116 -4.69 -6.23 13.99
N GLY A 117 -4.07 -6.87 14.96
CA GLY A 117 -4.26 -8.29 15.26
C GLY A 117 -3.01 -9.15 15.07
N GLU A 118 -1.86 -8.55 14.78
CA GLU A 118 -0.56 -9.26 14.64
C GLU A 118 -0.65 -10.42 13.63
N PHE A 119 -0.20 -11.60 14.04
CA PHE A 119 -0.27 -12.83 13.25
C PHE A 119 -1.66 -13.49 13.24
N ASN A 120 -2.64 -12.94 13.99
CA ASN A 120 -4.04 -13.37 13.90
C ASN A 120 -4.79 -12.74 12.73
N ILE A 121 -4.17 -11.83 12.01
CA ILE A 121 -4.69 -11.30 10.74
C ILE A 121 -4.79 -12.45 9.74
N THR A 122 -5.98 -12.71 9.23
CA THR A 122 -6.23 -13.85 8.33
C THR A 122 -5.92 -13.54 6.86
N TYR A 123 -5.72 -12.27 6.54
CA TYR A 123 -5.35 -11.83 5.20
C TYR A 123 -4.61 -10.49 5.27
N PRO A 124 -3.35 -10.40 4.84
CA PRO A 124 -2.49 -11.48 4.31
C PRO A 124 -1.99 -12.47 5.38
N ASP A 125 -1.48 -13.62 4.98
CA ASP A 125 -0.85 -14.56 5.89
C ASP A 125 0.55 -14.07 6.30
N TYR A 126 0.59 -13.22 7.30
CA TYR A 126 1.86 -12.71 7.83
C TYR A 126 2.69 -13.80 8.51
N SER A 127 2.06 -14.82 9.09
CA SER A 127 2.76 -15.90 9.81
C SER A 127 3.58 -16.77 8.87
N GLY A 128 3.07 -17.04 7.68
CA GLY A 128 3.76 -17.80 6.64
C GLY A 128 5.04 -17.10 6.15
N TYR A 129 4.98 -15.79 5.96
CA TYR A 129 6.10 -15.02 5.40
C TYR A 129 7.05 -14.50 6.49
N TYR A 130 6.54 -13.76 7.48
CA TYR A 130 7.38 -13.11 8.49
C TYR A 130 7.73 -14.01 9.68
N LYS A 131 6.96 -15.06 9.93
CA LYS A 131 7.18 -16.15 10.88
C LYS A 131 7.15 -15.75 12.36
N ASN A 132 7.73 -14.62 12.75
CA ASN A 132 7.79 -14.18 14.14
C ASN A 132 7.96 -12.65 14.22
N LEU A 133 7.77 -12.11 15.43
CA LEU A 133 7.83 -10.68 15.71
C LEU A 133 9.20 -10.05 15.40
N GLN A 134 10.27 -10.77 15.64
CA GLN A 134 11.63 -10.26 15.37
C GLN A 134 11.84 -10.06 13.87
N ASN A 135 11.44 -11.03 13.06
CA ASN A 135 11.51 -10.89 11.60
C ASN A 135 10.60 -9.80 11.08
N MET A 136 9.37 -9.68 11.62
CA MET A 136 8.47 -8.59 11.27
C MET A 136 9.10 -7.23 11.57
N TRP A 137 9.71 -7.07 12.74
CA TRP A 137 10.39 -5.84 13.11
C TRP A 137 11.54 -5.50 12.16
N LEU A 138 12.39 -6.47 11.86
CA LEU A 138 13.51 -6.27 10.93
C LEU A 138 13.01 -5.92 9.52
N GLU A 139 11.91 -6.54 9.09
CA GLU A 139 11.36 -6.31 7.78
C GLU A 139 10.72 -4.91 7.66
N ILE A 140 10.01 -4.45 8.68
CA ILE A 140 9.51 -3.06 8.75
C ILE A 140 10.66 -2.06 8.59
N GLN A 141 11.75 -2.27 9.33
CA GLN A 141 12.93 -1.40 9.26
C GLN A 141 13.59 -1.43 7.87
N ASN A 142 13.74 -2.62 7.29
CA ASN A 142 14.34 -2.79 5.97
C ASN A 142 13.51 -2.11 4.89
N GLN A 143 12.21 -2.35 4.87
CA GLN A 143 11.30 -1.78 3.87
C GLN A 143 11.23 -0.25 3.97
N ASN A 144 11.11 0.30 5.16
CA ASN A 144 11.14 1.74 5.39
C ASN A 144 12.47 2.37 4.98
N ARG A 145 13.60 1.73 5.33
CA ARG A 145 14.93 2.17 4.90
C ARG A 145 15.04 2.21 3.37
N ASP A 146 14.58 1.15 2.69
CA ASP A 146 14.66 1.05 1.24
C ASP A 146 13.82 2.15 0.55
N ILE A 147 12.61 2.43 1.08
CA ILE A 147 11.77 3.55 0.64
C ILE A 147 12.49 4.89 0.80
N LEU A 148 13.04 5.17 2.00
CA LEU A 148 13.72 6.43 2.25
C LEU A 148 14.99 6.60 1.40
N GLN A 149 15.76 5.52 1.21
CA GLN A 149 16.93 5.54 0.34
C GLN A 149 16.54 5.78 -1.12
N PHE A 150 15.49 5.13 -1.60
CA PHE A 150 14.98 5.37 -2.95
C PHE A 150 14.54 6.82 -3.14
N CYS A 151 13.80 7.39 -2.20
CA CYS A 151 13.41 8.80 -2.23
C CYS A 151 14.63 9.73 -2.27
N LYS A 152 15.63 9.45 -1.46
CA LYS A 152 16.89 10.24 -1.41
C LYS A 152 17.65 10.21 -2.74
N HIS A 153 17.75 9.04 -3.37
CA HIS A 153 18.52 8.88 -4.62
C HIS A 153 17.76 9.37 -5.86
N ASN A 154 16.44 9.53 -5.77
CA ASN A 154 15.61 9.94 -6.90
C ASN A 154 14.86 11.26 -6.60
N LYS A 155 15.41 12.12 -5.74
CA LYS A 155 14.76 13.34 -5.22
C LYS A 155 14.16 14.24 -6.31
N ASP A 156 14.76 14.29 -7.49
CA ASP A 156 14.31 15.14 -8.61
C ASP A 156 13.03 14.58 -9.29
N ARG A 157 12.68 13.33 -9.03
CA ARG A 157 11.48 12.65 -9.51
C ARG A 157 10.51 12.27 -8.38
N ILE A 158 10.81 12.64 -7.15
CA ILE A 158 9.98 12.38 -5.99
C ILE A 158 9.22 13.64 -5.59
N THR A 159 7.91 13.53 -5.51
CA THR A 159 7.05 14.57 -4.97
C THR A 159 6.40 14.10 -3.68
N ARG A 160 6.57 14.86 -2.60
CA ARG A 160 5.84 14.62 -1.35
C ARG A 160 4.41 15.12 -1.48
N VAL A 161 3.46 14.31 -1.05
CA VAL A 161 2.03 14.59 -1.13
C VAL A 161 1.44 14.68 0.28
N TYR A 162 0.56 15.63 0.50
CA TYR A 162 0.02 15.93 1.82
C TYR A 162 -1.45 15.57 2.00
N ASN A 163 -2.18 15.36 0.89
CA ASN A 163 -3.61 15.04 0.93
C ASN A 163 -4.05 14.25 -0.33
N THR A 164 -5.26 13.71 -0.28
CA THR A 164 -5.83 12.91 -1.36
C THR A 164 -5.95 13.69 -2.67
N GLU A 165 -6.38 14.95 -2.62
CA GLU A 165 -6.52 15.78 -3.83
C GLU A 165 -5.16 15.98 -4.53
N GLY A 166 -4.12 16.30 -3.76
CA GLY A 166 -2.76 16.42 -4.29
C GLY A 166 -2.25 15.11 -4.89
N LEU A 167 -2.60 13.96 -4.29
CA LEU A 167 -2.28 12.64 -4.81
C LEU A 167 -2.98 12.39 -6.16
N CYS A 168 -4.28 12.64 -6.23
CA CYS A 168 -5.05 12.48 -7.47
C CYS A 168 -4.52 13.37 -8.59
N ARG A 169 -4.24 14.65 -8.28
CA ARG A 169 -3.67 15.60 -9.25
C ARG A 169 -2.33 15.12 -9.80
N LEU A 170 -1.45 14.63 -8.93
CA LEU A 170 -0.12 14.16 -9.35
C LEU A 170 -0.19 12.88 -10.19
N LEU A 171 -1.16 12.01 -9.91
CA LEU A 171 -1.45 10.79 -10.67
C LEU A 171 -2.30 11.05 -11.92
N ASN A 172 -2.82 12.26 -12.08
CA ASN A 172 -3.75 12.64 -13.15
C ASN A 172 -4.99 11.73 -13.20
N ILE A 173 -5.63 11.54 -12.03
CA ILE A 173 -6.88 10.79 -11.88
C ILE A 173 -7.98 11.69 -11.34
N ASP A 174 -9.22 11.36 -11.68
CA ASP A 174 -10.42 12.09 -11.27
C ASP A 174 -10.60 11.99 -9.74
N THR A 175 -10.96 13.12 -9.13
CA THR A 175 -11.22 13.20 -7.69
C THR A 175 -12.63 12.79 -7.28
N ARG A 176 -13.54 12.59 -8.23
CA ARG A 176 -14.90 12.13 -7.92
C ARG A 176 -14.85 10.77 -7.22
N ASN A 177 -15.71 10.61 -6.21
CA ASN A 177 -15.80 9.42 -5.39
C ASN A 177 -14.53 9.10 -4.56
N THR A 178 -13.50 9.96 -4.58
CA THR A 178 -12.37 9.83 -3.70
C THR A 178 -12.70 10.37 -2.31
N GLU A 179 -12.02 9.87 -1.28
CA GLU A 179 -12.27 10.28 0.09
C GLU A 179 -11.22 11.31 0.53
N PRO A 180 -11.60 12.59 0.78
CA PRO A 180 -10.66 13.61 1.23
C PRO A 180 -9.93 13.22 2.52
N HIS A 181 -8.63 13.39 2.54
CA HIS A 181 -7.81 13.10 3.71
C HIS A 181 -6.53 13.93 3.72
N ASP A 182 -6.15 14.43 4.91
CA ASP A 182 -4.85 15.05 5.17
C ASP A 182 -3.90 14.02 5.80
N TYR A 183 -2.87 13.63 5.07
CA TYR A 183 -1.92 12.59 5.49
C TYR A 183 -1.07 13.01 6.68
N ARG A 184 -0.87 14.32 6.90
CA ARG A 184 -0.12 14.86 8.03
C ARG A 184 -0.73 14.51 9.39
N GLN A 185 -2.06 14.33 9.43
CA GLN A 185 -2.80 14.01 10.64
C GLN A 185 -2.59 12.56 11.13
N LYS A 186 -1.94 11.71 10.36
CA LYS A 186 -1.76 10.27 10.65
C LYS A 186 -0.31 9.83 10.78
N ASP A 187 0.61 10.77 10.93
CA ASP A 187 2.06 10.52 11.02
C ASP A 187 2.62 9.69 9.86
N ILE A 188 1.97 9.78 8.69
CA ILE A 188 2.41 9.14 7.47
C ILE A 188 2.99 10.15 6.50
N GLN A 189 3.98 9.70 5.76
CA GLN A 189 4.55 10.49 4.67
C GLN A 189 4.26 9.74 3.36
N VAL A 190 3.61 10.44 2.44
CA VAL A 190 3.25 9.92 1.13
C VAL A 190 4.12 10.60 0.08
N TYR A 191 4.77 9.80 -0.73
CA TYR A 191 5.58 10.26 -1.84
C TYR A 191 5.12 9.59 -3.13
N VAL A 192 5.29 10.28 -4.25
CA VAL A 192 5.07 9.71 -5.58
C VAL A 192 6.34 9.87 -6.40
N TYR A 193 6.79 8.79 -6.98
CA TYR A 193 7.81 8.76 -8.01
C TYR A 193 7.11 8.76 -9.37
N ASN A 194 7.47 9.73 -10.24
CA ASN A 194 6.99 9.87 -11.61
C ASN A 194 8.16 9.89 -12.61
#